data_059ce1230fe591fa158d8ef988414bd1
#
_entry.id   059ce1230fe591fa158d8ef988414bd1
#
_cell.length_a   1.000
_cell.length_b   1.000
_cell.length_c   1.000
_cell.angle_alpha   90.00
_cell.angle_beta   90.00
_cell.angle_gamma   90.00
#
_symmetry.space_group_name_H-M   'P 1'
#
loop_
_entity.id
_entity.type
_entity.pdbx_description
1 polymer ?
#
loop_
_entity_poly.entity_id
_entity_poly.type
_entity_poly.pdbx_seq_one_letter_code
_entity_poly.pdbx_strand_id
1 'polypeptide(L)'
;MPTILLPAMSPTMEEGTLAKWLVAVGDTVKPGDVIAEIETDKATMELEADDGGTVSALLVPAGSDGVKVGTPIITIAGEDEVAAAAPAALPSPNPSLAGRGAASGSPLPAREGLGEGASAASPSTAPEATAGPTRRQTVREALRDAMAEEMRADAAVFVMGEEVAEYQGAYKVTQGLLEEFGAARVIDTPITEYGFAGLGTGAAMGGLKPIVEFMTFNFAMQAIDHIINSAAKTLYMSGGQMRCPIVFRGPNGAAARVAAQHSQNYGPWYASVPGLVVIAPYDAADAKGLLKSAIRSPDPVVFLENELLYGQSFDVPEAEHVVPIGKARIMRAGTHVTLVSYSIGVGVALQAAATLAGEGIDAEVIDLRTLRPLDRATVLASLKKTNRLVVVEEGWPTCSIASEIMAICMEDGFDDLDAPVLRVTNVDVPLPYAANLEKAALVRAEDVVTAARAVCYR
;
A
#
# COMPACT_ATOMS: atom_id res chain seq x y z
N MET A 1 22.91 11.74 21.61
CA MET A 1 23.13 12.76 20.56
C MET A 1 22.54 12.19 19.30
N PRO A 2 21.47 12.77 18.77
CA PRO A 2 20.91 12.34 17.50
C PRO A 2 21.94 12.57 16.39
N THR A 3 22.07 11.58 15.52
CA THR A 3 22.95 11.61 14.35
C THR A 3 22.08 11.53 13.11
N ILE A 4 22.20 12.52 12.23
CA ILE A 4 21.47 12.51 10.95
C ILE A 4 22.29 11.71 9.94
N LEU A 5 21.60 10.79 9.29
CA LEU A 5 22.15 9.96 8.22
C LEU A 5 21.83 10.61 6.88
N LEU A 6 22.64 10.38 5.85
CA LEU A 6 22.31 10.79 4.48
C LEU A 6 21.04 10.06 4.05
N PRO A 7 19.90 10.75 3.87
CA PRO A 7 18.68 10.11 3.41
C PRO A 7 18.74 9.85 1.91
N ALA A 8 17.91 8.90 1.42
CA ALA A 8 17.67 8.78 0.00
C ALA A 8 16.85 9.99 -0.47
N MET A 9 17.44 10.86 -1.29
CA MET A 9 16.79 12.06 -1.83
C MET A 9 15.98 11.75 -3.10
N SER A 10 16.08 10.52 -3.61
CA SER A 10 15.22 9.98 -4.65
C SER A 10 15.03 8.47 -4.45
N PRO A 11 13.96 7.86 -4.99
CA PRO A 11 13.64 6.44 -4.79
C PRO A 11 14.73 5.47 -5.27
N THR A 12 15.61 5.93 -6.15
CA THR A 12 16.68 5.12 -6.75
C THR A 12 18.08 5.53 -6.30
N MET A 13 18.18 6.49 -5.37
CA MET A 13 19.46 6.99 -4.88
C MET A 13 20.13 5.97 -3.97
N GLU A 14 21.29 5.46 -4.34
CA GLU A 14 22.13 4.60 -3.52
C GLU A 14 23.28 5.40 -2.88
N GLU A 15 23.75 6.45 -3.57
CA GLU A 15 24.80 7.36 -3.13
C GLU A 15 24.58 8.76 -3.70
N GLY A 16 25.22 9.78 -3.11
CA GLY A 16 25.18 11.16 -3.57
C GLY A 16 26.44 11.93 -3.22
N THR A 17 26.58 13.13 -3.77
CA THR A 17 27.66 14.04 -3.43
C THR A 17 27.20 15.07 -2.41
N LEU A 18 27.85 15.17 -1.26
CA LEU A 18 27.60 16.25 -0.31
C LEU A 18 28.27 17.51 -0.83
N ALA A 19 27.52 18.31 -1.60
CA ALA A 19 28.07 19.46 -2.32
C ALA A 19 28.54 20.55 -1.34
N LYS A 20 27.72 20.88 -0.33
CA LYS A 20 28.00 21.99 0.58
C LYS A 20 27.28 21.83 1.90
N TRP A 21 27.95 22.24 3.01
CA TRP A 21 27.32 22.49 4.29
C TRP A 21 26.80 23.93 4.37
N LEU A 22 25.59 24.11 4.88
CA LEU A 22 24.97 25.41 5.15
C LEU A 22 25.04 25.79 6.63
N VAL A 23 25.56 24.89 7.47
CA VAL A 23 25.77 25.05 8.89
C VAL A 23 27.20 24.70 9.28
N ALA A 24 27.65 25.24 10.41
CA ALA A 24 28.98 24.98 11.01
C ALA A 24 28.84 24.33 12.39
N VAL A 25 29.90 23.70 12.87
CA VAL A 25 29.97 23.18 14.24
C VAL A 25 29.80 24.34 15.23
N GLY A 26 28.84 24.19 16.14
CA GLY A 26 28.43 25.22 17.09
C GLY A 26 27.16 25.99 16.71
N ASP A 27 26.64 25.85 15.47
CA ASP A 27 25.40 26.48 15.08
C ASP A 27 24.19 25.77 15.71
N THR A 28 23.18 26.54 16.09
CA THR A 28 21.90 25.99 16.54
C THR A 28 20.95 25.85 15.36
N VAL A 29 20.41 24.66 15.17
CA VAL A 29 19.45 24.33 14.13
C VAL A 29 18.11 23.92 14.74
N LYS A 30 17.04 24.13 13.99
CA LYS A 30 15.68 23.71 14.34
C LYS A 30 15.21 22.67 13.33
N PRO A 31 14.22 21.81 13.67
CA PRO A 31 13.61 20.94 12.69
C PRO A 31 13.08 21.73 11.50
N GLY A 32 13.48 21.34 10.27
CA GLY A 32 13.16 22.03 9.03
C GLY A 32 14.18 23.08 8.55
N ASP A 33 15.25 23.38 9.33
CA ASP A 33 16.33 24.25 8.85
C ASP A 33 17.17 23.50 7.81
N VAL A 34 17.51 24.15 6.71
CA VAL A 34 18.35 23.58 5.65
C VAL A 34 19.81 23.53 6.14
N ILE A 35 20.38 22.32 6.20
CA ILE A 35 21.72 22.08 6.78
C ILE A 35 22.79 21.75 5.75
N ALA A 36 22.40 21.20 4.58
CA ALA A 36 23.35 20.87 3.50
C ALA A 36 22.69 20.88 2.13
N GLU A 37 23.51 20.96 1.09
CA GLU A 37 23.13 20.70 -0.31
C GLU A 37 23.73 19.35 -0.75
N ILE A 38 22.86 18.47 -1.26
CA ILE A 38 23.23 17.15 -1.79
C ILE A 38 23.02 17.14 -3.28
N GLU A 39 24.03 16.82 -4.04
CA GLU A 39 23.95 16.64 -5.48
C GLU A 39 23.70 15.17 -5.80
N THR A 40 22.65 14.91 -6.59
CA THR A 40 22.24 13.60 -7.07
C THR A 40 22.46 13.53 -8.59
N ASP A 41 22.24 12.37 -9.18
CA ASP A 41 22.27 12.17 -10.64
C ASP A 41 21.25 13.03 -11.42
N LYS A 42 20.28 13.65 -10.73
CA LYS A 42 19.18 14.40 -11.35
C LYS A 42 19.16 15.89 -10.99
N ALA A 43 19.53 16.25 -9.76
CA ALA A 43 19.47 17.63 -9.27
C ALA A 43 20.26 17.81 -7.99
N THR A 44 20.58 19.07 -7.67
CA THR A 44 21.02 19.46 -6.31
C THR A 44 19.78 19.64 -5.44
N MET A 45 19.74 18.98 -4.28
CA MET A 45 18.63 19.00 -3.33
C MET A 45 19.10 19.50 -1.97
N GLU A 46 18.24 20.22 -1.28
CA GLU A 46 18.48 20.71 0.07
C GLU A 46 18.17 19.62 1.08
N LEU A 47 19.07 19.43 2.06
CA LEU A 47 18.88 18.55 3.20
C LEU A 47 18.48 19.38 4.42
N GLU A 48 17.34 19.06 5.00
CA GLU A 48 16.82 19.71 6.21
C GLU A 48 17.17 18.92 7.47
N ALA A 49 17.30 19.60 8.59
CA ALA A 49 17.48 18.98 9.91
C ALA A 49 16.16 18.33 10.37
N ASP A 50 16.18 17.04 10.71
CA ASP A 50 15.03 16.32 11.28
C ASP A 50 14.85 16.65 12.77
N ASP A 51 15.95 16.97 13.48
CA ASP A 51 15.95 17.27 14.90
C ASP A 51 16.58 18.65 15.16
N GLY A 52 16.12 19.35 16.22
CA GLY A 52 16.71 20.61 16.68
C GLY A 52 17.82 20.37 17.69
N GLY A 53 18.74 21.33 17.75
CA GLY A 53 19.83 21.34 18.73
C GLY A 53 21.09 22.03 18.21
N THR A 54 22.22 21.84 18.87
CA THR A 54 23.49 22.44 18.45
C THR A 54 24.31 21.42 17.64
N VAL A 55 24.80 21.82 16.49
CA VAL A 55 25.67 21.01 15.63
C VAL A 55 26.98 20.70 16.40
N SER A 56 27.19 19.43 16.73
CA SER A 56 28.37 19.00 17.49
C SER A 56 29.51 18.50 16.61
N ALA A 57 29.21 17.92 15.46
CA ALA A 57 30.22 17.50 14.49
C ALA A 57 29.62 17.35 13.06
N LEU A 58 30.40 17.73 12.06
CA LEU A 58 30.20 17.39 10.65
C LEU A 58 31.10 16.18 10.33
N LEU A 59 30.48 15.03 10.06
CA LEU A 59 31.17 13.74 9.91
C LEU A 59 31.70 13.49 8.51
N VAL A 60 31.12 14.16 7.52
CA VAL A 60 31.50 14.06 6.09
C VAL A 60 31.89 15.46 5.59
N PRO A 61 33.08 15.63 4.97
CA PRO A 61 33.51 16.92 4.42
C PRO A 61 32.63 17.38 3.26
N ALA A 62 32.47 18.70 3.09
CA ALA A 62 31.87 19.25 1.87
C ALA A 62 32.70 18.87 0.63
N GLY A 63 32.02 18.59 -0.48
CA GLY A 63 32.64 18.11 -1.73
C GLY A 63 32.93 16.61 -1.74
N SER A 64 32.46 15.83 -0.76
CA SER A 64 32.61 14.38 -0.74
C SER A 64 31.64 13.73 -1.75
N ASP A 65 32.21 12.99 -2.69
CA ASP A 65 31.48 12.24 -3.73
C ASP A 65 31.25 10.79 -3.30
N GLY A 66 30.18 10.16 -3.83
CA GLY A 66 29.88 8.74 -3.57
C GLY A 66 29.51 8.42 -2.13
N VAL A 67 28.93 9.37 -1.37
CA VAL A 67 28.46 9.13 0.00
C VAL A 67 27.21 8.27 -0.07
N LYS A 68 27.27 7.07 0.53
CA LYS A 68 26.15 6.12 0.50
C LYS A 68 24.99 6.57 1.36
N VAL A 69 23.77 6.31 0.91
CA VAL A 69 22.55 6.47 1.70
C VAL A 69 22.69 5.68 3.02
N GLY A 70 22.30 6.31 4.14
CA GLY A 70 22.45 5.74 5.47
C GLY A 70 23.80 6.03 6.14
N THR A 71 24.73 6.73 5.46
CA THR A 71 25.99 7.16 6.07
C THR A 71 25.73 8.27 7.12
N PRO A 72 26.26 8.19 8.34
CA PRO A 72 26.24 9.28 9.30
C PRO A 72 26.97 10.52 8.77
N ILE A 73 26.28 11.67 8.68
CA ILE A 73 26.86 12.87 8.09
C ILE A 73 27.03 14.03 9.06
N ILE A 74 26.15 14.14 10.07
CA ILE A 74 26.18 15.22 11.06
C ILE A 74 25.67 14.72 12.41
N THR A 75 26.20 15.24 13.52
CA THR A 75 25.70 15.02 14.88
C THR A 75 25.19 16.31 15.49
N ILE A 76 24.00 16.26 16.11
CA ILE A 76 23.34 17.37 16.79
C ILE A 76 23.22 17.03 18.28
N ALA A 77 23.64 17.92 19.17
CA ALA A 77 23.43 17.79 20.61
C ALA A 77 22.11 18.44 20.98
N GLY A 78 21.14 17.65 21.54
CA GLY A 78 19.88 18.18 22.02
C GLY A 78 20.07 19.09 23.24
N GLU A 79 19.27 20.15 23.35
CA GLU A 79 19.10 20.89 24.59
C GLU A 79 18.31 20.04 25.59
N ASP A 80 18.73 20.07 26.86
CA ASP A 80 18.17 19.29 27.97
C ASP A 80 16.63 19.45 28.09
N GLU A 81 16.00 18.33 28.45
CA GLU A 81 14.62 18.15 28.87
C GLU A 81 13.85 19.41 29.31
N VAL A 82 12.90 19.81 28.49
CA VAL A 82 11.72 20.53 28.95
C VAL A 82 10.49 19.67 28.69
N ALA A 83 9.83 19.37 29.81
CA ALA A 83 8.67 18.50 29.90
C ALA A 83 7.63 18.69 28.80
N ALA A 84 7.30 17.57 28.14
CA ALA A 84 6.18 17.50 27.20
C ALA A 84 4.86 17.82 27.92
N ALA A 85 4.22 18.88 27.52
CA ALA A 85 2.82 19.14 27.84
C ALA A 85 1.95 18.13 27.07
N ALA A 86 1.12 17.40 27.80
CA ALA A 86 0.16 16.44 27.25
C ALA A 86 -0.77 17.12 26.22
N PRO A 87 -1.06 16.46 25.08
CA PRO A 87 -2.03 16.97 24.13
C PRO A 87 -3.42 16.99 24.75
N ALA A 88 -4.13 18.10 24.60
CA ALA A 88 -5.50 18.29 25.02
C ALA A 88 -6.40 17.21 24.40
N ALA A 89 -7.25 16.61 25.21
CA ALA A 89 -8.25 15.64 24.82
C ALA A 89 -9.16 16.20 23.73
N LEU A 90 -9.31 15.47 22.64
CA LEU A 90 -10.31 15.72 21.61
C LEU A 90 -11.70 15.56 22.22
N PRO A 91 -12.69 16.41 21.88
CA PRO A 91 -14.04 16.32 22.39
C PRO A 91 -14.71 15.04 21.91
N SER A 92 -15.35 14.33 22.84
CA SER A 92 -16.19 13.17 22.58
C SER A 92 -17.31 13.50 21.61
N PRO A 93 -17.62 12.64 20.63
CA PRO A 93 -18.81 12.81 19.83
C PRO A 93 -20.07 12.41 20.60
N ASN A 94 -20.88 13.37 20.80
CA ASN A 94 -22.32 13.52 20.88
C ASN A 94 -23.23 12.49 21.59
N PRO A 95 -24.29 13.01 22.24
CA PRO A 95 -25.12 12.24 23.15
C PRO A 95 -26.21 11.42 22.44
N SER A 96 -26.52 10.32 23.11
CA SER A 96 -27.63 9.41 22.92
C SER A 96 -28.86 9.91 22.16
N LEU A 97 -29.21 9.23 21.08
CA LEU A 97 -30.58 9.16 20.58
C LEU A 97 -31.32 8.04 21.33
N ALA A 98 -31.87 8.38 22.48
CA ALA A 98 -32.92 7.57 23.10
C ALA A 98 -34.26 7.89 22.42
N GLY A 99 -34.90 6.89 21.88
CA GLY A 99 -36.34 6.87 21.65
C GLY A 99 -36.80 7.20 20.24
N ARG A 100 -36.94 6.20 19.38
CA ARG A 100 -38.09 6.07 18.48
C ARG A 100 -38.44 4.58 18.28
N GLY A 101 -39.74 4.32 18.44
CA GLY A 101 -40.35 3.01 18.56
C GLY A 101 -40.17 2.10 17.34
N ALA A 102 -40.24 0.82 17.64
CA ALA A 102 -40.30 -0.28 16.69
C ALA A 102 -41.46 -0.10 15.69
N ALA A 103 -41.11 0.07 14.42
CA ALA A 103 -42.04 -0.18 13.31
C ALA A 103 -41.70 -1.57 12.78
N SER A 104 -42.70 -2.49 12.84
CA SER A 104 -42.63 -3.79 12.20
C SER A 104 -42.51 -3.62 10.68
N GLY A 105 -41.31 -3.81 10.15
CA GLY A 105 -41.04 -3.84 8.72
C GLY A 105 -41.06 -5.27 8.20
N SER A 106 -41.84 -5.53 7.18
CA SER A 106 -41.83 -6.77 6.38
C SER A 106 -40.40 -7.07 5.88
N PRO A 107 -40.04 -8.35 5.77
CA PRO A 107 -38.73 -8.71 5.24
C PRO A 107 -38.60 -8.24 3.80
N LEU A 108 -37.52 -7.53 3.50
CA LEU A 108 -37.12 -7.18 2.14
C LEU A 108 -36.90 -8.46 1.34
N PRO A 109 -37.30 -8.52 0.05
CA PRO A 109 -37.02 -9.67 -0.78
C PRO A 109 -35.52 -9.90 -0.89
N ALA A 110 -35.11 -11.17 -0.84
CA ALA A 110 -33.72 -11.58 -1.03
C ALA A 110 -33.16 -10.95 -2.31
N ARG A 111 -32.04 -10.22 -2.16
CA ARG A 111 -31.28 -9.69 -3.29
C ARG A 111 -30.71 -10.89 -4.06
N GLU A 112 -31.30 -11.23 -5.18
CA GLU A 112 -30.60 -12.02 -6.19
C GLU A 112 -29.47 -11.15 -6.76
N GLY A 113 -28.25 -11.46 -6.34
CA GLY A 113 -27.04 -10.78 -6.76
C GLY A 113 -26.74 -11.06 -8.22
N LEU A 114 -26.62 -10.01 -9.02
CA LEU A 114 -26.03 -10.08 -10.35
C LEU A 114 -24.55 -10.44 -10.22
N GLY A 115 -24.20 -11.69 -10.60
CA GLY A 115 -22.86 -12.08 -10.99
C GLY A 115 -21.87 -12.42 -9.88
N GLU A 116 -22.20 -13.32 -8.96
CA GLU A 116 -21.20 -14.07 -8.19
C GLU A 116 -20.82 -15.35 -8.94
N GLY A 117 -19.87 -15.21 -9.86
CA GLY A 117 -19.21 -16.34 -10.53
C GLY A 117 -17.96 -16.82 -9.77
N ALA A 118 -17.82 -16.52 -8.49
CA ALA A 118 -16.76 -17.11 -7.65
C ALA A 118 -17.42 -18.10 -6.68
N SER A 119 -17.16 -19.40 -6.89
CA SER A 119 -17.41 -20.44 -5.90
C SER A 119 -16.97 -19.94 -4.52
N ALA A 120 -17.88 -19.97 -3.54
CA ALA A 120 -17.56 -19.65 -2.16
C ALA A 120 -16.48 -20.62 -1.66
N ALA A 121 -15.22 -20.22 -1.82
CA ALA A 121 -14.10 -20.99 -1.34
C ALA A 121 -14.10 -20.92 0.18
N SER A 122 -13.74 -22.02 0.83
CA SER A 122 -13.67 -22.10 2.30
C SER A 122 -12.75 -21.00 2.87
N PRO A 123 -13.09 -20.44 4.05
CA PRO A 123 -12.27 -19.42 4.68
C PRO A 123 -10.88 -19.96 5.01
N SER A 124 -9.85 -19.09 4.94
CA SER A 124 -8.52 -19.42 5.47
C SER A 124 -8.59 -19.52 6.98
N THR A 125 -8.05 -20.59 7.56
CA THR A 125 -8.11 -20.84 9.01
C THR A 125 -6.73 -20.96 9.67
N ALA A 126 -5.67 -20.93 8.89
CA ALA A 126 -4.29 -21.04 9.36
C ALA A 126 -3.31 -20.30 8.46
N PRO A 127 -2.14 -19.88 8.97
CA PRO A 127 -1.10 -19.30 8.14
C PRO A 127 -0.70 -20.24 6.98
N GLU A 128 -0.59 -19.64 5.79
CA GLU A 128 -0.13 -20.37 4.61
C GLU A 128 1.37 -20.69 4.75
N ALA A 129 1.72 -21.98 4.73
CA ALA A 129 3.12 -22.39 4.70
C ALA A 129 3.64 -22.31 3.25
N THR A 130 4.79 -21.70 3.06
CA THR A 130 5.50 -21.73 1.77
C THR A 130 6.06 -23.12 1.57
N ALA A 131 5.56 -23.86 0.58
CA ALA A 131 6.03 -25.20 0.26
C ALA A 131 7.21 -25.14 -0.72
N GLY A 132 8.30 -25.84 -0.41
CA GLY A 132 9.47 -25.97 -1.30
C GLY A 132 10.55 -24.89 -1.09
N PRO A 133 11.59 -24.89 -1.97
CA PRO A 133 12.68 -23.94 -1.90
C PRO A 133 12.21 -22.52 -2.20
N THR A 134 12.77 -21.57 -1.47
CA THR A 134 12.51 -20.13 -1.62
C THR A 134 13.80 -19.38 -1.90
N ARG A 135 13.69 -18.24 -2.57
CA ARG A 135 14.79 -17.28 -2.70
C ARG A 135 14.37 -15.93 -2.13
N ARG A 136 15.33 -15.19 -1.59
CA ARG A 136 15.10 -13.80 -1.16
C ARG A 136 15.01 -12.90 -2.39
N GLN A 137 13.90 -12.15 -2.49
CA GLN A 137 13.69 -11.15 -3.54
C GLN A 137 13.05 -9.91 -2.94
N THR A 138 13.38 -8.76 -3.53
CA THR A 138 12.63 -7.53 -3.27
C THR A 138 11.26 -7.60 -3.94
N VAL A 139 10.31 -6.81 -3.45
CA VAL A 139 8.98 -6.70 -4.08
C VAL A 139 9.12 -6.25 -5.54
N ARG A 140 10.01 -5.29 -5.83
CA ARG A 140 10.32 -4.81 -7.19
C ARG A 140 10.78 -5.93 -8.13
N GLU A 141 11.73 -6.77 -7.68
CA GLU A 141 12.20 -7.92 -8.46
C GLU A 141 11.11 -8.96 -8.67
N ALA A 142 10.28 -9.20 -7.66
CA ALA A 142 9.18 -10.16 -7.73
C ALA A 142 8.11 -9.73 -8.75
N LEU A 143 7.77 -8.44 -8.80
CA LEU A 143 6.86 -7.86 -9.79
C LEU A 143 7.44 -7.94 -11.21
N ARG A 144 8.72 -7.58 -11.38
CA ARG A 144 9.43 -7.72 -12.67
C ARG A 144 9.40 -9.17 -13.16
N ASP A 145 9.73 -10.12 -12.29
CA ASP A 145 9.77 -11.53 -12.65
C ASP A 145 8.37 -12.06 -12.99
N ALA A 146 7.32 -11.62 -12.31
CA ALA A 146 5.94 -11.95 -12.65
C ALA A 146 5.60 -11.52 -14.08
N MET A 147 5.90 -10.26 -14.44
CA MET A 147 5.68 -9.76 -15.80
C MET A 147 6.50 -10.53 -16.83
N ALA A 148 7.79 -10.74 -16.58
CA ALA A 148 8.66 -11.47 -17.48
C ALA A 148 8.20 -12.91 -17.72
N GLU A 149 7.79 -13.62 -16.67
CA GLU A 149 7.29 -15.00 -16.77
C GLU A 149 6.00 -15.08 -17.61
N GLU A 150 5.05 -14.16 -17.39
CA GLU A 150 3.81 -14.12 -18.17
C GLU A 150 4.03 -13.66 -19.63
N MET A 151 4.95 -12.73 -19.86
CA MET A 151 5.33 -12.30 -21.21
C MET A 151 6.03 -13.42 -21.99
N ARG A 152 6.80 -14.29 -21.34
CA ARG A 152 7.38 -15.50 -22.00
C ARG A 152 6.31 -16.53 -22.35
N ALA A 153 5.30 -16.67 -21.49
CA ALA A 153 4.24 -17.66 -21.64
C ALA A 153 3.17 -17.24 -22.66
N ASP A 154 2.90 -15.96 -22.82
CA ASP A 154 1.81 -15.45 -23.69
C ASP A 154 2.29 -14.24 -24.51
N ALA A 155 2.30 -14.38 -25.83
CA ALA A 155 2.71 -13.34 -26.76
C ALA A 155 1.75 -12.13 -26.78
N ALA A 156 0.51 -12.27 -26.28
CA ALA A 156 -0.46 -11.19 -26.19
C ALA A 156 -0.16 -10.23 -25.02
N VAL A 157 0.67 -10.62 -24.03
CA VAL A 157 1.04 -9.80 -22.89
C VAL A 157 2.13 -8.81 -23.26
N PHE A 158 1.93 -7.54 -22.99
CA PHE A 158 2.92 -6.48 -23.19
C PHE A 158 2.80 -5.41 -22.09
N VAL A 159 3.88 -4.65 -21.89
CA VAL A 159 3.96 -3.56 -20.90
C VAL A 159 3.99 -2.22 -21.63
N MET A 160 3.21 -1.25 -21.15
CA MET A 160 3.25 0.11 -21.64
C MET A 160 3.06 1.12 -20.51
N GLY A 161 3.66 2.28 -20.64
CA GLY A 161 3.59 3.36 -19.64
C GLY A 161 4.70 4.36 -19.83
N GLU A 162 4.80 5.30 -18.92
CA GLU A 162 5.84 6.32 -18.91
C GLU A 162 7.17 5.74 -18.43
N GLU A 163 8.25 5.92 -19.19
CA GLU A 163 9.61 5.54 -18.80
C GLU A 163 9.80 4.02 -18.52
N VAL A 164 8.86 3.17 -18.97
CA VAL A 164 8.89 1.72 -18.67
C VAL A 164 9.93 0.94 -19.51
N ALA A 165 10.32 1.46 -20.67
CA ALA A 165 11.23 0.81 -21.60
C ALA A 165 12.69 1.27 -21.43
N GLU A 166 13.07 2.42 -22.00
CA GLU A 166 14.46 2.87 -22.02
C GLU A 166 15.00 3.20 -20.63
N TYR A 167 14.20 3.85 -19.80
CA TYR A 167 14.56 4.18 -18.41
C TYR A 167 14.35 3.01 -17.45
N GLN A 168 13.69 1.93 -17.89
CA GLN A 168 13.42 0.70 -17.10
C GLN A 168 12.53 0.94 -15.87
N GLY A 169 11.59 1.88 -15.99
CA GLY A 169 10.67 2.30 -14.94
C GLY A 169 11.28 3.28 -13.92
N ALA A 170 10.48 4.22 -13.43
CA ALA A 170 10.91 5.19 -12.41
C ALA A 170 11.42 4.48 -11.14
N TYR A 171 10.83 3.33 -10.80
CA TYR A 171 11.18 2.51 -9.63
C TYR A 171 11.92 1.22 -9.99
N LYS A 172 12.38 1.09 -11.25
CA LYS A 172 13.09 -0.10 -11.78
C LYS A 172 12.30 -1.41 -11.70
N VAL A 173 10.97 -1.33 -11.73
CA VAL A 173 10.10 -2.52 -11.73
C VAL A 173 10.10 -3.22 -13.10
N THR A 174 10.43 -2.51 -14.19
CA THR A 174 10.51 -3.05 -15.56
C THR A 174 11.94 -3.30 -16.03
N GLN A 175 12.90 -3.31 -15.11
CA GLN A 175 14.32 -3.48 -15.42
C GLN A 175 14.60 -4.74 -16.24
N GLY A 176 15.28 -4.59 -17.40
CA GLY A 176 15.67 -5.68 -18.31
C GLY A 176 14.56 -6.17 -19.23
N LEU A 177 13.30 -5.74 -19.07
CA LEU A 177 12.19 -6.22 -19.92
C LEU A 177 12.36 -5.77 -21.38
N LEU A 178 12.80 -4.53 -21.63
CA LEU A 178 13.06 -4.05 -22.99
C LEU A 178 14.12 -4.88 -23.70
N GLU A 179 15.21 -5.21 -23.01
CA GLU A 179 16.31 -6.03 -23.55
C GLU A 179 15.81 -7.43 -23.95
N GLU A 180 14.94 -8.04 -23.11
CA GLU A 180 14.45 -9.40 -23.34
C GLU A 180 13.33 -9.47 -24.39
N PHE A 181 12.38 -8.53 -24.37
CA PHE A 181 11.14 -8.63 -25.18
C PHE A 181 11.06 -7.65 -26.34
N GLY A 182 11.95 -6.66 -26.39
CA GLY A 182 12.00 -5.66 -27.47
C GLY A 182 10.91 -4.60 -27.39
N ALA A 183 11.11 -3.53 -28.18
CA ALA A 183 10.25 -2.33 -28.17
C ALA A 183 8.81 -2.57 -28.67
N ALA A 184 8.51 -3.69 -29.30
CA ALA A 184 7.15 -4.03 -29.68
C ALA A 184 6.30 -4.51 -28.50
N ARG A 185 6.94 -4.90 -27.39
CA ARG A 185 6.27 -5.45 -26.20
C ARG A 185 6.57 -4.71 -24.90
N VAL A 186 7.52 -3.79 -24.90
CA VAL A 186 7.82 -2.88 -23.78
C VAL A 186 7.88 -1.48 -24.37
N ILE A 187 6.86 -0.67 -24.11
CA ILE A 187 6.52 0.52 -24.89
C ILE A 187 6.52 1.75 -23.99
N ASP A 188 7.44 2.68 -24.23
CA ASP A 188 7.36 4.01 -23.62
C ASP A 188 6.22 4.82 -24.25
N THR A 189 5.44 5.47 -23.42
CA THR A 189 4.37 6.37 -23.84
C THR A 189 4.72 7.82 -23.53
N PRO A 190 4.15 8.79 -24.27
CA PRO A 190 4.16 10.17 -23.81
C PRO A 190 3.41 10.29 -22.44
N ILE A 191 3.69 11.35 -21.69
CA ILE A 191 2.96 11.69 -20.46
C ILE A 191 1.52 12.07 -20.84
N THR A 192 0.64 11.07 -20.87
CA THR A 192 -0.77 11.19 -21.26
C THR A 192 -1.57 10.04 -20.67
N GLU A 193 -1.77 10.02 -19.38
CA GLU A 193 -2.40 8.88 -18.67
C GLU A 193 -3.78 8.55 -19.24
N TYR A 194 -4.56 9.56 -19.60
CA TYR A 194 -5.82 9.35 -20.32
C TYR A 194 -5.61 8.64 -21.66
N GLY A 195 -4.63 9.11 -22.44
CA GLY A 195 -4.36 8.57 -23.78
C GLY A 195 -3.87 7.13 -23.76
N PHE A 196 -2.84 6.83 -22.98
CA PHE A 196 -2.28 5.48 -22.96
C PHE A 196 -3.16 4.46 -22.22
N ALA A 197 -3.90 4.87 -21.19
CA ALA A 197 -4.90 3.99 -20.57
C ALA A 197 -6.05 3.65 -21.53
N GLY A 198 -6.50 4.62 -22.33
CA GLY A 198 -7.49 4.40 -23.37
C GLY A 198 -6.97 3.47 -24.47
N LEU A 199 -5.72 3.67 -24.92
CA LEU A 199 -5.07 2.78 -25.88
C LEU A 199 -4.94 1.35 -25.36
N GLY A 200 -4.47 1.18 -24.11
CA GLY A 200 -4.39 -0.13 -23.45
C GLY A 200 -5.76 -0.79 -23.33
N THR A 201 -6.79 -0.05 -22.94
CA THR A 201 -8.17 -0.54 -22.84
C THR A 201 -8.67 -1.02 -24.20
N GLY A 202 -8.46 -0.25 -25.27
CA GLY A 202 -8.82 -0.65 -26.65
C GLY A 202 -8.03 -1.89 -27.12
N ALA A 203 -6.75 -1.98 -26.81
CA ALA A 203 -5.92 -3.15 -27.11
C ALA A 203 -6.42 -4.42 -26.41
N ALA A 204 -6.83 -4.30 -25.13
CA ALA A 204 -7.42 -5.40 -24.38
C ALA A 204 -8.75 -5.87 -25.00
N MET A 205 -9.61 -4.95 -25.39
CA MET A 205 -10.86 -5.27 -26.11
C MET A 205 -10.58 -5.94 -27.47
N GLY A 206 -9.42 -5.65 -28.09
CA GLY A 206 -8.92 -6.28 -29.32
C GLY A 206 -8.28 -7.66 -29.12
N GLY A 207 -8.19 -8.16 -27.89
CA GLY A 207 -7.67 -9.50 -27.57
C GLY A 207 -6.22 -9.54 -27.14
N LEU A 208 -5.54 -8.39 -26.92
CA LEU A 208 -4.23 -8.31 -26.28
C LEU A 208 -4.40 -8.27 -24.75
N LYS A 209 -3.27 -8.38 -24.04
CA LYS A 209 -3.21 -8.34 -22.57
C LYS A 209 -2.22 -7.28 -22.09
N PRO A 210 -2.61 -6.00 -22.13
CA PRO A 210 -1.74 -4.92 -21.72
C PRO A 210 -1.58 -4.88 -20.19
N ILE A 211 -0.34 -4.64 -19.77
CA ILE A 211 0.02 -4.19 -18.42
C ILE A 211 0.32 -2.70 -18.56
N VAL A 212 -0.59 -1.85 -18.08
CA VAL A 212 -0.46 -0.40 -18.12
C VAL A 212 0.12 0.06 -16.81
N GLU A 213 1.35 0.61 -16.85
CA GLU A 213 2.00 1.19 -15.68
C GLU A 213 1.69 2.69 -15.60
N PHE A 214 1.15 3.10 -14.45
CA PHE A 214 1.15 4.49 -14.03
C PHE A 214 2.39 4.74 -13.17
N MET A 215 3.08 5.84 -13.38
CA MET A 215 4.20 6.24 -12.53
C MET A 215 3.76 6.33 -11.07
N THR A 216 2.55 6.78 -10.83
CA THR A 216 1.83 6.66 -9.55
C THR A 216 0.31 6.70 -9.79
N PHE A 217 -0.47 6.01 -8.95
CA PHE A 217 -1.93 6.09 -9.01
C PHE A 217 -2.47 7.49 -8.74
N ASN A 218 -1.68 8.38 -8.16
CA ASN A 218 -2.05 9.80 -8.05
C ASN A 218 -2.26 10.44 -9.44
N PHE A 219 -1.51 10.02 -10.46
CA PHE A 219 -1.67 10.49 -11.84
C PHE A 219 -2.72 9.71 -12.62
N ALA A 220 -2.99 8.46 -12.23
CA ALA A 220 -4.05 7.65 -12.80
C ALA A 220 -5.45 8.29 -12.68
N MET A 221 -5.61 9.31 -11.84
CA MET A 221 -6.83 10.12 -11.77
C MET A 221 -7.21 10.73 -13.13
N GLN A 222 -6.26 11.06 -13.98
CA GLN A 222 -6.52 11.55 -15.33
C GLN A 222 -7.12 10.47 -16.23
N ALA A 223 -6.82 9.20 -15.96
CA ALA A 223 -7.28 8.04 -16.71
C ALA A 223 -8.52 7.36 -16.11
N ILE A 224 -9.09 7.91 -15.04
CA ILE A 224 -10.15 7.25 -14.26
C ILE A 224 -11.38 6.88 -15.11
N ASP A 225 -11.70 7.67 -16.12
CA ASP A 225 -12.79 7.39 -17.06
C ASP A 225 -12.56 6.08 -17.84
N HIS A 226 -11.36 5.86 -18.36
CA HIS A 226 -11.01 4.62 -19.06
C HIS A 226 -11.01 3.41 -18.13
N ILE A 227 -10.60 3.56 -16.89
CA ILE A 227 -10.62 2.49 -15.89
C ILE A 227 -12.07 2.15 -15.51
N ILE A 228 -12.86 3.17 -15.14
CA ILE A 228 -14.19 2.97 -14.56
C ILE A 228 -15.30 2.82 -15.61
N ASN A 229 -15.34 3.68 -16.64
CA ASN A 229 -16.40 3.66 -17.63
C ASN A 229 -16.09 2.74 -18.81
N SER A 230 -14.85 2.69 -19.29
CA SER A 230 -14.48 1.85 -20.40
C SER A 230 -14.17 0.42 -19.95
N ALA A 231 -13.10 0.17 -19.22
CA ALA A 231 -12.66 -1.18 -18.87
C ALA A 231 -13.67 -1.91 -17.97
N ALA A 232 -14.08 -1.31 -16.86
CA ALA A 232 -14.94 -1.97 -15.88
C ALA A 232 -16.37 -2.26 -16.39
N LYS A 233 -16.89 -1.48 -17.32
CA LYS A 233 -18.30 -1.58 -17.76
C LYS A 233 -18.50 -2.34 -19.07
N THR A 234 -17.45 -2.53 -19.86
CA THR A 234 -17.54 -3.10 -21.21
C THR A 234 -18.18 -4.49 -21.23
N LEU A 235 -17.79 -5.37 -20.31
CA LEU A 235 -18.38 -6.71 -20.24
C LEU A 235 -19.90 -6.66 -20.02
N TYR A 236 -20.36 -5.82 -19.08
CA TYR A 236 -21.77 -5.64 -18.80
C TYR A 236 -22.51 -5.00 -19.98
N MET A 237 -21.97 -3.89 -20.52
CA MET A 237 -22.61 -3.15 -21.61
C MET A 237 -22.69 -3.94 -22.92
N SER A 238 -21.77 -4.87 -23.16
CA SER A 238 -21.77 -5.76 -24.33
C SER A 238 -22.62 -7.02 -24.14
N GLY A 239 -23.33 -7.17 -23.00
CA GLY A 239 -24.07 -8.38 -22.69
C GLY A 239 -23.18 -9.62 -22.51
N GLY A 240 -21.96 -9.43 -21.99
CA GLY A 240 -21.00 -10.51 -21.74
C GLY A 240 -20.13 -10.90 -22.96
N GLN A 241 -20.25 -10.19 -24.08
CA GLN A 241 -19.56 -10.55 -25.32
C GLN A 241 -18.13 -10.02 -25.40
N MET A 242 -17.84 -8.87 -24.80
CA MET A 242 -16.54 -8.21 -24.89
C MET A 242 -15.89 -8.12 -23.51
N ARG A 243 -14.74 -8.77 -23.35
CA ARG A 243 -13.91 -8.69 -22.13
C ARG A 243 -12.82 -7.63 -22.27
N CYS A 244 -12.22 -7.28 -21.14
CA CYS A 244 -11.12 -6.31 -21.10
C CYS A 244 -10.02 -6.85 -20.17
N PRO A 245 -9.21 -7.82 -20.63
CA PRO A 245 -8.11 -8.42 -19.85
C PRO A 245 -6.93 -7.45 -19.77
N ILE A 246 -7.01 -6.46 -18.88
CA ILE A 246 -6.02 -5.41 -18.67
C ILE A 246 -5.60 -5.33 -17.21
N VAL A 247 -4.33 -5.06 -16.97
CA VAL A 247 -3.81 -4.73 -15.64
C VAL A 247 -3.38 -3.27 -15.62
N PHE A 248 -3.98 -2.48 -14.76
CA PHE A 248 -3.53 -1.14 -14.39
C PHE A 248 -2.72 -1.26 -13.11
N ARG A 249 -1.41 -0.96 -13.14
CA ARG A 249 -0.52 -1.09 -11.99
C ARG A 249 0.31 0.16 -11.73
N GLY A 250 0.80 0.28 -10.53
CA GLY A 250 1.71 1.34 -10.11
C GLY A 250 1.65 1.60 -8.60
N PRO A 251 2.53 2.47 -8.08
CA PRO A 251 2.56 2.84 -6.66
C PRO A 251 1.29 3.56 -6.24
N ASN A 252 0.86 3.26 -5.02
CA ASN A 252 -0.33 3.80 -4.36
C ASN A 252 -0.03 3.97 -2.87
N GLY A 253 -0.66 4.93 -2.22
CA GLY A 253 -0.43 5.23 -0.82
C GLY A 253 0.70 6.24 -0.62
N ALA A 254 1.20 6.33 0.60
CA ALA A 254 2.28 7.23 0.95
C ALA A 254 3.60 6.78 0.33
N ALA A 255 4.35 7.76 -0.17
CA ALA A 255 5.74 7.64 -0.55
C ALA A 255 6.60 8.52 0.38
N ALA A 256 7.91 8.51 0.22
CA ALA A 256 8.77 9.29 1.07
C ALA A 256 8.82 10.77 0.64
N ARG A 257 8.22 11.66 1.43
CA ARG A 257 8.33 13.13 1.30
C ARG A 257 7.89 13.72 -0.03
N VAL A 258 6.82 13.19 -0.61
CA VAL A 258 6.29 13.69 -1.89
C VAL A 258 4.99 14.48 -1.73
N ALA A 259 4.56 14.70 -0.51
CA ALA A 259 3.42 15.54 -0.12
C ALA A 259 2.05 15.09 -0.66
N ALA A 260 1.08 15.99 -0.58
CA ALA A 260 -0.35 15.73 -0.69
C ALA A 260 -0.79 15.06 -2.00
N GLN A 261 -0.23 15.50 -3.13
CA GLN A 261 -0.66 15.05 -4.46
C GLN A 261 -0.03 13.73 -4.90
N HIS A 262 0.97 13.20 -4.17
CA HIS A 262 1.71 12.00 -4.52
C HIS A 262 1.61 10.89 -3.46
N SER A 263 0.75 11.06 -2.44
CA SER A 263 0.71 10.20 -1.26
C SER A 263 -0.71 9.76 -0.90
N GLN A 264 -1.56 9.50 -1.89
CA GLN A 264 -2.96 9.16 -1.67
C GLN A 264 -3.20 7.66 -1.89
N ASN A 265 -4.10 7.08 -1.10
CA ASN A 265 -4.56 5.70 -1.28
C ASN A 265 -5.88 5.66 -2.05
N TYR A 266 -5.86 5.08 -3.23
CA TYR A 266 -7.01 4.94 -4.13
C TYR A 266 -7.72 3.58 -3.99
N GLY A 267 -7.30 2.71 -3.08
CA GLY A 267 -7.94 1.42 -2.83
C GLY A 267 -9.47 1.52 -2.69
N PRO A 268 -9.99 2.39 -1.80
CA PRO A 268 -11.44 2.56 -1.63
C PRO A 268 -12.17 3.04 -2.90
N TRP A 269 -11.55 3.93 -3.70
CA TRP A 269 -12.17 4.47 -4.91
C TRP A 269 -12.42 3.38 -5.94
N TYR A 270 -11.40 2.57 -6.24
CA TYR A 270 -11.53 1.50 -7.22
C TYR A 270 -12.30 0.30 -6.69
N ALA A 271 -12.17 -0.03 -5.40
CA ALA A 271 -12.91 -1.14 -4.79
C ALA A 271 -14.43 -0.89 -4.77
N SER A 272 -14.88 0.36 -4.82
CA SER A 272 -16.31 0.69 -4.91
C SER A 272 -16.94 0.40 -6.28
N VAL A 273 -16.13 0.15 -7.33
CA VAL A 273 -16.59 0.07 -8.72
C VAL A 273 -16.91 -1.36 -9.14
N PRO A 274 -18.19 -1.70 -9.46
CA PRO A 274 -18.53 -2.99 -10.05
C PRO A 274 -17.85 -3.20 -11.41
N GLY A 275 -17.29 -4.39 -11.62
CA GLY A 275 -16.59 -4.77 -12.83
C GLY A 275 -15.07 -4.68 -12.75
N LEU A 276 -14.51 -4.09 -11.66
CA LEU A 276 -13.08 -4.11 -11.39
C LEU A 276 -12.72 -5.24 -10.43
N VAL A 277 -11.53 -5.78 -10.61
CA VAL A 277 -10.77 -6.49 -9.58
C VAL A 277 -9.76 -5.50 -8.99
N VAL A 278 -9.61 -5.45 -7.65
CA VAL A 278 -8.67 -4.54 -6.98
C VAL A 278 -7.79 -5.32 -6.02
N ILE A 279 -6.48 -5.24 -6.23
CA ILE A 279 -5.46 -6.02 -5.52
C ILE A 279 -4.46 -5.05 -4.89
N ALA A 280 -4.01 -5.34 -3.66
CA ALA A 280 -3.05 -4.53 -2.93
C ALA A 280 -2.13 -5.41 -2.07
N PRO A 281 -1.07 -6.01 -2.65
CA PRO A 281 -0.19 -6.96 -1.97
C PRO A 281 0.71 -6.28 -0.94
N TYR A 282 1.17 -7.08 0.03
CA TYR A 282 2.15 -6.65 1.03
C TYR A 282 3.56 -7.19 0.74
N ASP A 283 3.73 -8.50 0.60
CA ASP A 283 5.05 -9.11 0.46
C ASP A 283 5.39 -9.50 -1.00
N ALA A 284 6.66 -9.86 -1.24
CA ALA A 284 7.15 -10.18 -2.57
C ALA A 284 6.53 -11.46 -3.17
N ALA A 285 6.21 -12.46 -2.33
CA ALA A 285 5.58 -13.69 -2.81
C ALA A 285 4.16 -13.41 -3.30
N ASP A 286 3.38 -12.66 -2.50
CA ASP A 286 2.03 -12.27 -2.86
C ASP A 286 2.02 -11.29 -4.04
N ALA A 287 2.96 -10.33 -4.09
CA ALA A 287 3.11 -9.43 -5.23
C ALA A 287 3.34 -10.20 -6.54
N LYS A 288 4.25 -11.19 -6.53
CA LYS A 288 4.51 -12.05 -7.70
C LYS A 288 3.29 -12.87 -8.08
N GLY A 289 2.75 -13.62 -7.12
CA GLY A 289 1.67 -14.57 -7.37
C GLY A 289 0.36 -13.92 -7.77
N LEU A 290 0.02 -12.78 -7.16
CA LEU A 290 -1.19 -12.03 -7.48
C LEU A 290 -1.06 -11.27 -8.81
N LEU A 291 0.13 -10.74 -9.16
CA LEU A 291 0.32 -10.09 -10.45
C LEU A 291 0.18 -11.10 -11.61
N LYS A 292 0.71 -12.31 -11.45
CA LYS A 292 0.47 -13.40 -12.42
C LYS A 292 -1.02 -13.72 -12.56
N SER A 293 -1.74 -13.81 -11.43
CA SER A 293 -3.21 -13.99 -11.45
C SER A 293 -3.93 -12.83 -12.13
N ALA A 294 -3.49 -11.60 -11.92
CA ALA A 294 -4.02 -10.41 -12.54
C ALA A 294 -3.85 -10.41 -14.06
N ILE A 295 -2.66 -10.76 -14.57
CA ILE A 295 -2.36 -10.84 -16.01
C ILE A 295 -3.17 -11.96 -16.68
N ARG A 296 -3.44 -13.04 -15.97
CA ARG A 296 -4.26 -14.17 -16.45
C ARG A 296 -5.77 -13.90 -16.34
N SER A 297 -6.18 -12.85 -15.62
CA SER A 297 -7.59 -12.51 -15.44
C SER A 297 -8.24 -12.09 -16.77
N PRO A 298 -9.46 -12.57 -17.06
CA PRO A 298 -10.23 -12.06 -18.19
C PRO A 298 -10.88 -10.70 -17.94
N ASP A 299 -10.86 -10.22 -16.70
CA ASP A 299 -11.51 -9.01 -16.24
C ASP A 299 -10.45 -7.94 -15.89
N PRO A 300 -10.80 -6.65 -15.95
CA PRO A 300 -9.84 -5.57 -15.68
C PRO A 300 -9.42 -5.56 -14.21
N VAL A 301 -8.11 -5.47 -13.99
CA VAL A 301 -7.50 -5.46 -12.66
C VAL A 301 -6.82 -4.13 -12.39
N VAL A 302 -7.10 -3.54 -11.23
CA VAL A 302 -6.34 -2.45 -10.63
C VAL A 302 -5.41 -3.07 -9.58
N PHE A 303 -4.11 -2.97 -9.81
CA PHE A 303 -3.08 -3.58 -8.99
C PHE A 303 -2.27 -2.48 -8.28
N LEU A 304 -2.61 -2.24 -7.02
CA LEU A 304 -2.11 -1.15 -6.20
C LEU A 304 -0.85 -1.60 -5.45
N GLU A 305 0.29 -1.10 -5.88
CA GLU A 305 1.57 -1.35 -5.24
C GLU A 305 1.85 -0.28 -4.17
N ASN A 306 2.87 -0.49 -3.34
CA ASN A 306 3.31 0.53 -2.41
C ASN A 306 4.81 0.79 -2.60
N GLU A 307 5.18 2.05 -2.80
CA GLU A 307 6.54 2.46 -3.11
C GLU A 307 7.53 2.06 -2.01
N LEU A 308 7.12 2.20 -0.74
CA LEU A 308 7.97 1.88 0.40
C LEU A 308 8.23 0.37 0.58
N LEU A 309 7.44 -0.47 -0.10
CA LEU A 309 7.65 -1.92 -0.13
C LEU A 309 8.63 -2.37 -1.23
N TYR A 310 8.86 -1.59 -2.27
CA TYR A 310 9.66 -2.02 -3.44
C TYR A 310 11.06 -2.54 -3.10
N GLY A 311 11.73 -1.92 -2.14
CA GLY A 311 13.06 -2.32 -1.67
C GLY A 311 13.06 -3.39 -0.59
N GLN A 312 11.90 -3.73 -0.03
CA GLN A 312 11.82 -4.74 1.02
C GLN A 312 11.92 -6.16 0.45
N SER A 313 12.67 -7.02 1.13
CA SER A 313 12.95 -8.38 0.66
C SER A 313 12.21 -9.41 1.49
N PHE A 314 11.62 -10.38 0.79
CA PHE A 314 10.86 -11.50 1.36
C PHE A 314 11.28 -12.82 0.71
N ASP A 315 10.88 -13.94 1.31
CA ASP A 315 11.07 -15.26 0.74
C ASP A 315 9.99 -15.53 -0.31
N VAL A 316 10.43 -15.81 -1.54
CA VAL A 316 9.53 -16.06 -2.70
C VAL A 316 9.75 -17.50 -3.17
N PRO A 317 8.70 -18.32 -3.40
CA PRO A 317 8.83 -19.65 -3.95
C PRO A 317 9.59 -19.66 -5.28
N GLU A 318 10.52 -20.61 -5.46
CA GLU A 318 11.24 -20.79 -6.73
C GLU A 318 10.39 -21.49 -7.77
N ALA A 319 9.45 -22.33 -7.35
CA ALA A 319 8.50 -23.01 -8.21
C ALA A 319 7.45 -22.02 -8.76
N GLU A 320 6.68 -22.48 -9.75
CA GLU A 320 5.49 -21.75 -10.23
C GLU A 320 4.61 -21.35 -9.05
N HIS A 321 4.40 -20.03 -8.91
CA HIS A 321 3.67 -19.46 -7.79
C HIS A 321 2.58 -18.53 -8.31
N VAL A 322 1.34 -18.93 -8.05
CA VAL A 322 0.12 -18.18 -8.43
C VAL A 322 -0.77 -18.10 -7.20
N VAL A 323 -1.18 -16.91 -6.84
CA VAL A 323 -2.06 -16.66 -5.68
C VAL A 323 -3.48 -16.38 -6.18
N PRO A 324 -4.51 -17.07 -5.67
CA PRO A 324 -5.87 -16.87 -6.11
C PRO A 324 -6.40 -15.49 -5.69
N ILE A 325 -7.04 -14.80 -6.62
CA ILE A 325 -7.73 -13.52 -6.36
C ILE A 325 -8.92 -13.76 -5.43
N GLY A 326 -9.17 -12.83 -4.51
CA GLY A 326 -10.29 -12.90 -3.56
C GLY A 326 -10.03 -13.80 -2.35
N LYS A 327 -8.75 -14.10 -2.07
CA LYS A 327 -8.33 -14.88 -0.90
C LYS A 327 -7.41 -14.07 0.01
N ALA A 328 -7.87 -13.83 1.22
CA ALA A 328 -7.08 -13.28 2.29
C ALA A 328 -6.09 -14.31 2.85
N ARG A 329 -5.02 -13.83 3.49
CA ARG A 329 -3.99 -14.65 4.14
C ARG A 329 -3.91 -14.36 5.62
N ILE A 330 -3.87 -15.39 6.44
CA ILE A 330 -3.52 -15.26 7.85
C ILE A 330 -1.99 -15.18 7.92
N MET A 331 -1.48 -13.98 8.22
CA MET A 331 -0.04 -13.72 8.37
C MET A 331 0.49 -14.20 9.72
N ARG A 332 -0.33 -14.09 10.75
CA ARG A 332 -0.06 -14.53 12.11
C ARG A 332 -1.34 -15.07 12.72
N ALA A 333 -1.30 -16.29 13.25
CA ALA A 333 -2.42 -16.83 14.03
C ALA A 333 -2.51 -16.15 15.41
N GLY A 334 -3.71 -15.99 15.92
CA GLY A 334 -3.99 -15.42 17.23
C GLY A 334 -5.39 -15.76 17.72
N THR A 335 -5.69 -15.44 18.99
CA THR A 335 -6.92 -15.86 19.66
C THR A 335 -7.64 -14.77 20.43
N HIS A 336 -7.01 -13.60 20.67
CA HIS A 336 -7.58 -12.55 21.52
C HIS A 336 -8.18 -11.38 20.74
N VAL A 337 -7.61 -11.01 19.59
CA VAL A 337 -8.04 -9.91 18.73
C VAL A 337 -7.61 -10.17 17.29
N THR A 338 -8.42 -9.80 16.33
CA THR A 338 -8.09 -9.82 14.91
C THR A 338 -7.65 -8.43 14.45
N LEU A 339 -6.47 -8.36 13.81
CA LEU A 339 -5.97 -7.18 13.11
C LEU A 339 -6.10 -7.43 11.61
N VAL A 340 -6.93 -6.67 10.91
CA VAL A 340 -7.16 -6.81 9.46
C VAL A 340 -6.48 -5.66 8.74
N SER A 341 -5.72 -5.96 7.69
CA SER A 341 -5.02 -4.94 6.90
C SER A 341 -4.78 -5.38 5.47
N TYR A 342 -4.13 -4.53 4.68
CA TYR A 342 -3.65 -4.79 3.34
C TYR A 342 -2.43 -3.91 3.03
N SER A 343 -1.67 -4.28 2.00
CA SER A 343 -0.49 -3.53 1.56
C SER A 343 0.45 -3.21 2.74
N ILE A 344 1.07 -2.04 2.80
CA ILE A 344 2.03 -1.66 3.85
C ILE A 344 1.44 -1.74 5.27
N GLY A 345 0.13 -1.53 5.43
CA GLY A 345 -0.55 -1.63 6.72
C GLY A 345 -0.43 -3.00 7.39
N VAL A 346 -0.18 -4.07 6.62
CA VAL A 346 0.08 -5.42 7.16
C VAL A 346 1.37 -5.42 7.99
N GLY A 347 2.42 -4.74 7.51
CA GLY A 347 3.67 -4.59 8.26
C GLY A 347 3.47 -3.87 9.59
N VAL A 348 2.65 -2.81 9.59
CA VAL A 348 2.26 -2.07 10.81
C VAL A 348 1.49 -2.98 11.78
N ALA A 349 0.54 -3.75 11.26
CA ALA A 349 -0.24 -4.70 12.07
C ALA A 349 0.64 -5.82 12.68
N LEU A 350 1.62 -6.34 11.92
CA LEU A 350 2.56 -7.35 12.42
C LEU A 350 3.47 -6.79 13.53
N GLN A 351 3.95 -5.54 13.41
CA GLN A 351 4.72 -4.87 14.46
C GLN A 351 3.87 -4.68 15.72
N ALA A 352 2.63 -4.24 15.58
CA ALA A 352 1.70 -4.10 16.69
C ALA A 352 1.43 -5.46 17.36
N ALA A 353 1.21 -6.53 16.58
CA ALA A 353 1.00 -7.88 17.10
C ALA A 353 2.20 -8.41 17.89
N ALA A 354 3.42 -8.09 17.46
CA ALA A 354 4.65 -8.44 18.20
C ALA A 354 4.71 -7.72 19.55
N THR A 355 4.36 -6.43 19.61
CA THR A 355 4.28 -5.66 20.87
C THR A 355 3.21 -6.22 21.80
N LEU A 356 2.00 -6.47 21.28
CA LEU A 356 0.87 -7.05 22.03
C LEU A 356 1.19 -8.41 22.61
N ALA A 357 1.93 -9.25 21.89
CA ALA A 357 2.37 -10.56 22.39
C ALA A 357 3.23 -10.45 23.64
N GLY A 358 4.12 -9.43 23.71
CA GLY A 358 4.90 -9.10 24.91
C GLY A 358 4.03 -8.71 26.12
N GLU A 359 2.79 -8.31 25.90
CA GLU A 359 1.81 -7.92 26.90
C GLU A 359 0.76 -9.03 27.20
N GLY A 360 0.93 -10.21 26.58
CA GLY A 360 0.03 -11.33 26.73
C GLY A 360 -1.28 -11.19 25.95
N ILE A 361 -1.33 -10.34 24.93
CA ILE A 361 -2.43 -10.23 23.96
C ILE A 361 -2.01 -10.95 22.67
N ASP A 362 -2.67 -12.05 22.35
CA ASP A 362 -2.39 -12.87 21.17
C ASP A 362 -3.25 -12.41 19.99
N ALA A 363 -2.65 -11.57 19.12
CA ALA A 363 -3.34 -10.98 17.97
C ALA A 363 -3.18 -11.86 16.71
N GLU A 364 -4.30 -12.14 16.04
CA GLU A 364 -4.32 -12.66 14.67
C GLU A 364 -4.12 -11.52 13.68
N VAL A 365 -3.32 -11.72 12.64
CA VAL A 365 -3.11 -10.71 11.58
C VAL A 365 -3.56 -11.28 10.25
N ILE A 366 -4.48 -10.59 9.59
CA ILE A 366 -5.00 -10.93 8.26
C ILE A 366 -4.52 -9.89 7.25
N ASP A 367 -3.91 -10.38 6.17
CA ASP A 367 -3.70 -9.63 4.94
C ASP A 367 -4.85 -9.91 3.98
N LEU A 368 -5.60 -8.87 3.61
CA LEU A 368 -6.71 -8.97 2.67
C LEU A 368 -6.25 -9.33 1.26
N ARG A 369 -5.05 -8.90 0.84
CA ARG A 369 -4.50 -9.08 -0.50
C ARG A 369 -5.35 -8.47 -1.61
N THR A 370 -6.66 -8.68 -1.54
CA THR A 370 -7.66 -8.27 -2.53
C THR A 370 -8.73 -7.42 -1.86
N LEU A 371 -8.96 -6.22 -2.38
CA LEU A 371 -10.00 -5.32 -1.89
C LEU A 371 -11.34 -5.54 -2.61
N ARG A 372 -11.27 -6.08 -3.84
CA ARG A 372 -12.43 -6.51 -4.63
C ARG A 372 -12.04 -7.66 -5.56
N PRO A 373 -12.67 -8.84 -5.45
CA PRO A 373 -13.61 -9.23 -4.37
C PRO A 373 -12.92 -9.34 -3.00
N LEU A 374 -13.62 -8.95 -1.94
CA LEU A 374 -13.13 -9.04 -0.57
C LEU A 374 -13.42 -10.44 0.00
N ASP A 375 -12.44 -11.07 0.68
CA ASP A 375 -12.63 -12.36 1.37
C ASP A 375 -13.38 -12.17 2.71
N ARG A 376 -14.68 -11.90 2.64
CA ARG A 376 -15.57 -11.74 3.80
C ARG A 376 -15.53 -12.95 4.72
N ALA A 377 -15.45 -14.15 4.11
CA ALA A 377 -15.51 -15.41 4.88
C ALA A 377 -14.33 -15.56 5.84
N THR A 378 -13.11 -15.21 5.40
CA THR A 378 -11.91 -15.26 6.26
C THR A 378 -11.99 -14.23 7.39
N VAL A 379 -12.45 -13.00 7.09
CA VAL A 379 -12.62 -11.95 8.11
C VAL A 379 -13.64 -12.39 9.18
N LEU A 380 -14.81 -12.87 8.77
CA LEU A 380 -15.87 -13.31 9.69
C LEU A 380 -15.46 -14.56 10.49
N ALA A 381 -14.75 -15.51 9.88
CA ALA A 381 -14.25 -16.69 10.60
C ALA A 381 -13.23 -16.30 11.69
N SER A 382 -12.38 -15.32 11.42
CA SER A 382 -11.45 -14.78 12.40
C SER A 382 -12.18 -13.99 13.50
N LEU A 383 -13.14 -13.14 13.13
CA LEU A 383 -13.98 -12.43 14.10
C LEU A 383 -14.66 -13.39 15.05
N LYS A 384 -15.28 -14.45 14.54
CA LYS A 384 -15.94 -15.49 15.36
C LYS A 384 -14.99 -16.18 16.34
N LYS A 385 -13.71 -16.31 15.98
CA LYS A 385 -12.67 -16.89 16.83
C LYS A 385 -12.21 -15.95 17.95
N THR A 386 -12.01 -14.67 17.63
CA THR A 386 -11.38 -13.69 18.52
C THR A 386 -12.37 -12.77 19.21
N ASN A 387 -13.57 -12.62 18.69
CA ASN A 387 -14.67 -11.75 19.12
C ASN A 387 -14.34 -10.25 19.14
N ARG A 388 -13.15 -9.85 18.63
CA ARG A 388 -12.64 -8.47 18.64
C ARG A 388 -11.88 -8.21 17.37
N LEU A 389 -12.12 -7.05 16.77
CA LEU A 389 -11.51 -6.72 15.50
C LEU A 389 -11.06 -5.25 15.44
N VAL A 390 -9.85 -5.04 14.92
CA VAL A 390 -9.29 -3.73 14.57
C VAL A 390 -8.88 -3.76 13.11
N VAL A 391 -9.30 -2.78 12.34
CA VAL A 391 -8.86 -2.61 10.94
C VAL A 391 -7.76 -1.58 10.88
N VAL A 392 -6.67 -1.91 10.21
CA VAL A 392 -5.48 -1.06 10.05
C VAL A 392 -5.36 -0.70 8.57
N GLU A 393 -5.43 0.59 8.25
CA GLU A 393 -5.47 1.05 6.86
C GLU A 393 -4.62 2.31 6.66
N GLU A 394 -3.67 2.25 5.72
CA GLU A 394 -3.04 3.46 5.21
C GLU A 394 -4.04 4.16 4.29
N GLY A 395 -4.61 5.26 4.75
CA GLY A 395 -5.62 6.03 4.04
C GLY A 395 -6.48 6.83 5.00
N TRP A 396 -7.37 7.66 4.46
CA TRP A 396 -8.27 8.47 5.27
C TRP A 396 -9.43 7.65 5.84
N PRO A 397 -10.00 8.05 6.99
CA PRO A 397 -11.03 7.26 7.64
C PRO A 397 -12.37 7.23 6.90
N THR A 398 -12.70 8.30 6.16
CA THR A 398 -14.01 8.41 5.49
C THR A 398 -14.07 7.56 4.23
N CYS A 399 -15.11 6.75 4.10
CA CYS A 399 -15.33 5.83 2.96
C CYS A 399 -14.16 4.86 2.71
N SER A 400 -13.43 4.49 3.75
CA SER A 400 -12.30 3.56 3.71
C SER A 400 -12.73 2.10 3.55
N ILE A 401 -11.80 1.22 3.21
CA ILE A 401 -12.00 -0.24 3.26
C ILE A 401 -12.34 -0.67 4.70
N ALA A 402 -11.76 -0.01 5.69
CA ALA A 402 -12.11 -0.24 7.10
C ALA A 402 -13.60 -0.01 7.36
N SER A 403 -14.23 0.99 6.74
CA SER A 403 -15.66 1.24 6.87
C SER A 403 -16.50 0.10 6.27
N GLU A 404 -16.07 -0.49 5.16
CA GLU A 404 -16.73 -1.66 4.55
C GLU A 404 -16.60 -2.89 5.46
N ILE A 405 -15.41 -3.16 6.02
CA ILE A 405 -15.21 -4.26 6.95
C ILE A 405 -16.06 -4.09 8.20
N MET A 406 -16.17 -2.86 8.73
CA MET A 406 -17.06 -2.57 9.86
C MET A 406 -18.53 -2.90 9.51
N ALA A 407 -18.98 -2.54 8.30
CA ALA A 407 -20.33 -2.87 7.82
C ALA A 407 -20.53 -4.38 7.73
N ILE A 408 -19.58 -5.12 7.13
CA ILE A 408 -19.62 -6.60 7.06
C ILE A 408 -19.71 -7.23 8.45
N CYS A 409 -18.92 -6.76 9.41
CA CYS A 409 -18.97 -7.27 10.78
C CYS A 409 -20.32 -6.97 11.46
N MET A 410 -20.94 -5.85 11.15
CA MET A 410 -22.28 -5.52 11.69
C MET A 410 -23.40 -6.30 11.02
N GLU A 411 -23.30 -6.57 9.71
CA GLU A 411 -24.34 -7.29 8.94
C GLU A 411 -24.32 -8.80 9.24
N ASP A 412 -23.11 -9.41 9.22
CA ASP A 412 -22.97 -10.87 9.22
C ASP A 412 -22.23 -11.42 10.45
N GLY A 413 -21.65 -10.55 11.29
CA GLY A 413 -20.83 -10.94 12.45
C GLY A 413 -21.25 -10.29 13.78
N PHE A 414 -22.42 -9.65 13.85
CA PHE A 414 -22.85 -8.88 15.03
C PHE A 414 -22.87 -9.73 16.30
N ASP A 415 -23.39 -10.95 16.23
CA ASP A 415 -23.51 -11.85 17.38
C ASP A 415 -22.15 -12.38 17.88
N ASP A 416 -21.10 -12.23 17.09
CA ASP A 416 -19.73 -12.64 17.43
C ASP A 416 -18.89 -11.47 18.01
N LEU A 417 -19.45 -10.25 18.17
CA LEU A 417 -18.73 -9.07 18.65
C LEU A 417 -18.83 -8.90 20.17
N ASP A 418 -17.66 -8.91 20.85
CA ASP A 418 -17.54 -8.54 22.27
C ASP A 418 -17.21 -7.04 22.47
N ALA A 419 -16.78 -6.35 21.43
CA ALA A 419 -16.42 -4.94 21.45
C ALA A 419 -16.75 -4.29 20.10
N PRO A 420 -16.91 -2.94 20.04
CA PRO A 420 -17.02 -2.24 18.77
C PRO A 420 -15.79 -2.52 17.88
N VAL A 421 -16.01 -2.72 16.59
CA VAL A 421 -14.90 -2.77 15.62
C VAL A 421 -14.25 -1.39 15.56
N LEU A 422 -12.94 -1.31 15.81
CA LEU A 422 -12.17 -0.08 15.68
C LEU A 422 -11.40 -0.04 14.39
N ARG A 423 -11.17 1.16 13.86
CA ARG A 423 -10.28 1.40 12.72
C ARG A 423 -9.13 2.32 13.13
N VAL A 424 -7.94 2.01 12.66
CA VAL A 424 -6.73 2.82 12.79
C VAL A 424 -6.30 3.21 11.38
N THR A 425 -6.38 4.50 11.08
CA THR A 425 -6.16 5.06 9.76
C THR A 425 -5.17 6.22 9.84
N ASN A 426 -4.74 6.75 8.70
CA ASN A 426 -4.05 8.03 8.68
C ASN A 426 -4.92 9.13 9.29
N VAL A 427 -4.29 10.19 9.77
CA VAL A 427 -4.99 11.41 10.18
C VAL A 427 -5.72 12.00 8.96
N ASP A 428 -6.94 12.52 9.18
CA ASP A 428 -7.81 13.04 8.09
C ASP A 428 -7.34 14.41 7.59
N VAL A 429 -6.13 14.42 7.02
CA VAL A 429 -5.48 15.59 6.41
C VAL A 429 -4.75 15.17 5.12
N PRO A 430 -4.55 16.04 4.14
CA PRO A 430 -3.61 15.80 3.06
C PRO A 430 -2.21 15.56 3.63
N LEU A 431 -1.46 14.60 3.08
CA LEU A 431 -0.13 14.29 3.63
C LEU A 431 0.82 15.49 3.51
N PRO A 432 1.48 15.88 4.62
CA PRO A 432 2.44 16.97 4.63
C PRO A 432 3.74 16.60 3.92
N TYR A 433 4.49 17.63 3.49
CA TYR A 433 5.82 17.45 2.91
C TYR A 433 6.89 17.19 3.98
N ALA A 434 6.83 17.91 5.13
CA ALA A 434 7.82 17.79 6.19
C ALA A 434 7.79 16.39 6.84
N ALA A 435 8.94 15.73 6.94
CA ALA A 435 9.08 14.34 7.38
C ALA A 435 8.43 14.04 8.74
N ASN A 436 8.59 14.95 9.72
CA ASN A 436 8.00 14.80 11.04
C ASN A 436 6.47 14.87 11.02
N LEU A 437 5.90 15.73 10.16
CA LEU A 437 4.45 15.85 9.99
C LEU A 437 3.89 14.70 9.17
N GLU A 438 4.59 14.25 8.12
CA GLU A 438 4.23 13.05 7.37
C GLU A 438 4.16 11.84 8.30
N LYS A 439 5.22 11.60 9.10
CA LYS A 439 5.25 10.53 10.10
C LYS A 439 4.13 10.63 11.14
N ALA A 440 3.76 11.84 11.54
CA ALA A 440 2.66 12.06 12.49
C ALA A 440 1.28 11.85 11.86
N ALA A 441 1.15 12.02 10.54
CA ALA A 441 -0.10 11.83 9.81
C ALA A 441 -0.36 10.38 9.41
N LEU A 442 0.69 9.55 9.28
CA LEU A 442 0.58 8.14 8.90
C LEU A 442 0.18 7.25 10.07
N VAL A 443 -0.49 6.14 9.74
CA VAL A 443 -0.83 5.08 10.70
C VAL A 443 0.44 4.45 11.31
N ARG A 444 0.43 4.22 12.63
CA ARG A 444 1.60 3.69 13.38
C ARG A 444 1.22 2.47 14.21
N ALA A 445 2.21 1.63 14.49
CA ALA A 445 2.01 0.42 15.30
C ALA A 445 1.50 0.73 16.72
N GLU A 446 1.93 1.85 17.32
CA GLU A 446 1.47 2.29 18.65
C GLU A 446 -0.02 2.61 18.69
N ASP A 447 -0.56 3.18 17.61
CA ASP A 447 -1.98 3.49 17.48
C ASP A 447 -2.79 2.19 17.38
N VAL A 448 -2.27 1.19 16.66
CA VAL A 448 -2.87 -0.16 16.56
C VAL A 448 -2.85 -0.87 17.90
N VAL A 449 -1.72 -0.82 18.63
CA VAL A 449 -1.61 -1.38 20.00
C VAL A 449 -2.64 -0.75 20.92
N THR A 450 -2.80 0.58 20.84
CA THR A 450 -3.78 1.31 21.67
C THR A 450 -5.22 0.87 21.35
N ALA A 451 -5.58 0.74 20.08
CA ALA A 451 -6.89 0.27 19.64
C ALA A 451 -7.15 -1.19 20.06
N ALA A 452 -6.13 -2.06 19.90
CA ALA A 452 -6.24 -3.47 20.29
C ALA A 452 -6.43 -3.64 21.81
N ARG A 453 -5.71 -2.86 22.64
CA ARG A 453 -5.93 -2.82 24.08
C ARG A 453 -7.35 -2.37 24.43
N ALA A 454 -7.86 -1.34 23.76
CA ALA A 454 -9.20 -0.82 24.00
C ALA A 454 -10.28 -1.87 23.74
N VAL A 455 -10.23 -2.62 22.64
CA VAL A 455 -11.19 -3.68 22.33
C VAL A 455 -11.00 -4.92 23.21
N CYS A 456 -9.82 -5.10 23.80
CA CYS A 456 -9.53 -6.16 24.79
C CYS A 456 -9.82 -5.73 26.24
N TYR A 457 -10.28 -4.50 26.47
CA TYR A 457 -10.55 -3.93 27.81
C TYR A 457 -9.31 -3.95 28.74
N ARG A 458 -8.13 -3.61 28.19
CA ARG A 458 -6.84 -3.59 28.89
C ARG A 458 -6.11 -2.26 28.73
#